data_0b05ff3537f8ef815db4d96bf0e8ecf8
#
_entry.id   0b05ff3537f8ef815db4d96bf0e8ecf8
#
_cell.length_a   1.000
_cell.length_b   1.000
_cell.length_c   1.000
_cell.angle_alpha   90.00
_cell.angle_beta   90.00
_cell.angle_gamma   90.00
#
_symmetry.space_group_name_H-M   'P 1'
#
loop_
_entity.id
_entity.type
_entity.pdbx_description
1 polymer ?
#
loop_
_entity_poly.entity_id
_entity_poly.type
_entity_poly.pdbx_seq_one_letter_code
_entity_poly.pdbx_strand_id
1 'polypeptide(L)'
;HGFFATYEAFVHVIDSMFNQHAKWLEMCNHLSWRASVASLNLLITSTVWRQDHNGFTHQDPGFLDLVVNKGPNVVRLYLPPDANSLLSCVDHCLRSVNYVNVIVCDKQRHLQYMDMNYAIRHCTKGMGIWEWASNDQGVEPDVVIASAGDVATQEALAATSLLRQEFPDLKIRFVNVVDLLMLQPAGEHPHGATDRDFDSLFTVNKPVIFNFHGYPWLIHRLAYRRTNHDNMHVRGYKEKGNINTPLELAINNQTDRFSLAIDVIDRVEKLRVAGAHAKSKFRNMQIDCRNYAHEHGVDHPEFADWKWPY
;
A
#
# COMPACT_ATOMS: atom_id res chain seq x y z
N HIS A 1 -11.58 3.20 25.31
CA HIS A 1 -10.84 3.26 24.05
C HIS A 1 -9.59 2.39 24.16
N GLY A 2 -9.25 1.69 23.08
CA GLY A 2 -8.06 0.83 23.05
C GLY A 2 -7.89 0.18 21.69
N PHE A 3 -6.84 -0.63 21.58
CA PHE A 3 -6.53 -1.41 20.39
C PHE A 3 -6.58 -2.89 20.70
N PHE A 4 -7.03 -3.68 19.74
CA PHE A 4 -6.78 -5.11 19.67
C PHE A 4 -5.65 -5.32 18.66
N ALA A 5 -4.45 -5.64 19.18
CA ALA A 5 -3.29 -5.90 18.32
C ALA A 5 -3.18 -7.40 18.04
N THR A 6 -2.88 -7.75 16.79
CA THR A 6 -2.75 -9.13 16.36
C THR A 6 -1.80 -9.25 15.16
N TYR A 7 -1.27 -10.46 14.93
CA TYR A 7 -0.59 -10.79 13.70
C TYR A 7 -1.56 -10.79 12.53
N GLU A 8 -1.09 -10.37 11.37
CA GLU A 8 -1.91 -10.30 10.16
C GLU A 8 -2.52 -11.66 9.78
N ALA A 9 -1.72 -12.72 9.74
CA ALA A 9 -2.20 -14.06 9.41
C ALA A 9 -3.19 -14.64 10.42
N PHE A 10 -3.16 -14.19 11.69
CA PHE A 10 -3.99 -14.77 12.75
C PHE A 10 -5.23 -13.95 13.10
N VAL A 11 -5.39 -12.76 12.52
CA VAL A 11 -6.60 -11.97 12.73
C VAL A 11 -7.86 -12.69 12.24
N HIS A 12 -7.73 -13.62 11.32
CA HIS A 12 -8.84 -14.47 10.83
C HIS A 12 -9.57 -15.26 11.92
N VAL A 13 -8.93 -15.47 13.05
CA VAL A 13 -9.59 -16.08 14.23
C VAL A 13 -10.83 -15.28 14.68
N ILE A 14 -10.87 -13.98 14.41
CA ILE A 14 -12.01 -13.11 14.78
C ILE A 14 -12.94 -12.76 13.61
N ASP A 15 -12.78 -13.33 12.42
CA ASP A 15 -13.57 -13.00 11.23
C ASP A 15 -15.08 -12.97 11.49
N SER A 16 -15.59 -14.02 12.14
CA SER A 16 -17.01 -14.14 12.45
C SER A 16 -17.45 -13.06 13.46
N MET A 17 -16.66 -12.81 14.50
CA MET A 17 -16.95 -11.80 15.52
C MET A 17 -16.88 -10.39 14.92
N PHE A 18 -15.86 -10.10 14.13
CA PHE A 18 -15.74 -8.84 13.36
C PHE A 18 -16.96 -8.60 12.49
N ASN A 19 -17.39 -9.62 11.72
CA ASN A 19 -18.57 -9.53 10.86
C ASN A 19 -19.84 -9.21 11.65
N GLN A 20 -20.08 -9.89 12.79
CA GLN A 20 -21.25 -9.63 13.64
C GLN A 20 -21.18 -8.25 14.29
N HIS A 21 -20.00 -7.84 14.76
CA HIS A 21 -19.83 -6.52 15.36
C HIS A 21 -20.07 -5.39 14.36
N ALA A 22 -19.56 -5.49 13.13
CA ALA A 22 -19.81 -4.49 12.09
C ALA A 22 -21.31 -4.36 11.75
N LYS A 23 -22.04 -5.49 11.64
CA LYS A 23 -23.48 -5.49 11.43
C LYS A 23 -24.25 -4.91 12.63
N TRP A 24 -23.81 -5.22 13.82
CA TRP A 24 -24.42 -4.64 15.02
C TRP A 24 -24.22 -3.12 15.10
N LEU A 25 -23.05 -2.60 14.76
CA LEU A 25 -22.81 -1.15 14.67
C LEU A 25 -23.70 -0.48 13.62
N GLU A 26 -23.86 -1.08 12.45
CA GLU A 26 -24.75 -0.58 11.38
C GLU A 26 -26.18 -0.46 11.91
N MET A 27 -26.68 -1.51 12.61
CA MET A 27 -28.01 -1.46 13.24
C MET A 27 -28.10 -0.40 14.34
N CYS A 28 -27.04 -0.20 15.12
CA CYS A 28 -27.03 0.84 16.16
C CYS A 28 -27.19 2.25 15.58
N ASN A 29 -26.60 2.51 14.40
CA ASN A 29 -26.69 3.80 13.73
C ASN A 29 -28.13 4.15 13.28
N HIS A 30 -29.01 3.17 13.13
CA HIS A 30 -30.43 3.37 12.79
C HIS A 30 -31.34 3.61 14.01
N LEU A 31 -30.81 3.49 15.24
CA LEU A 31 -31.61 3.59 16.46
C LEU A 31 -31.38 4.94 17.16
N SER A 32 -32.30 5.87 17.02
CA SER A 32 -32.20 7.24 17.54
C SER A 32 -32.05 7.33 19.08
N TRP A 33 -32.48 6.30 19.81
CA TRP A 33 -32.39 6.24 21.27
C TRP A 33 -31.06 5.67 21.80
N ARG A 34 -30.21 5.17 20.89
CA ARG A 34 -28.95 4.55 21.29
C ARG A 34 -27.80 5.57 21.31
N ALA A 35 -27.06 5.58 22.41
CA ALA A 35 -25.86 6.39 22.50
C ALA A 35 -24.72 5.82 21.59
N SER A 36 -23.84 6.71 21.14
CA SER A 36 -22.62 6.32 20.41
C SER A 36 -21.76 5.38 21.26
N VAL A 37 -21.15 4.40 20.62
CA VAL A 37 -20.22 3.45 21.24
C VAL A 37 -18.80 3.74 20.81
N ALA A 38 -17.83 3.40 21.67
CA ALA A 38 -16.41 3.51 21.30
C ALA A 38 -16.11 2.63 20.09
N SER A 39 -15.30 3.14 19.17
CA SER A 39 -14.85 2.36 18.01
C SER A 39 -14.01 1.16 18.45
N LEU A 40 -14.15 0.05 17.73
CA LEU A 40 -13.24 -1.07 17.78
C LEU A 40 -12.04 -0.77 16.89
N ASN A 41 -10.83 -0.72 17.47
CA ASN A 41 -9.62 -0.43 16.71
C ASN A 41 -8.78 -1.71 16.64
N LEU A 42 -8.60 -2.23 15.42
CA LEU A 42 -7.75 -3.39 15.13
C LEU A 42 -6.40 -2.88 14.65
N LEU A 43 -5.33 -3.25 15.34
CA LEU A 43 -3.96 -2.96 14.95
C LEU A 43 -3.33 -4.24 14.42
N ILE A 44 -3.23 -4.34 13.11
CA ILE A 44 -2.66 -5.48 12.42
C ILE A 44 -1.15 -5.28 12.33
N THR A 45 -0.42 -6.07 13.10
CA THR A 45 1.03 -6.04 13.18
C THR A 45 1.64 -7.34 12.64
N SER A 46 2.95 -7.43 12.57
CA SER A 46 3.62 -8.64 12.06
C SER A 46 3.06 -9.03 10.68
N THR A 47 3.25 -8.12 9.75
CA THR A 47 2.70 -8.19 8.39
C THR A 47 3.37 -9.29 7.56
N VAL A 48 2.71 -9.72 6.51
CA VAL A 48 3.18 -10.75 5.57
C VAL A 48 4.65 -10.52 5.12
N TRP A 49 5.07 -9.28 4.96
CA TRP A 49 6.38 -8.90 4.42
C TRP A 49 7.54 -9.00 5.41
N ARG A 50 7.27 -9.22 6.69
CA ARG A 50 8.26 -9.23 7.77
C ARG A 50 8.15 -10.47 8.66
N GLN A 51 7.86 -11.63 8.04
CA GLN A 51 7.77 -12.93 8.72
C GLN A 51 8.89 -13.88 8.30
N ASP A 52 10.05 -13.34 7.99
CA ASP A 52 11.26 -14.07 7.61
C ASP A 52 11.67 -15.16 8.63
N HIS A 53 11.41 -14.94 9.91
CA HIS A 53 11.68 -15.90 11.00
C HIS A 53 10.57 -16.94 11.21
N ASN A 54 9.34 -16.71 10.73
CA ASN A 54 8.20 -17.63 10.86
C ASN A 54 7.80 -18.29 9.53
N GLY A 55 8.12 -17.63 8.41
CA GLY A 55 7.88 -18.12 7.07
C GLY A 55 6.40 -18.15 6.67
N PHE A 56 6.10 -19.02 5.71
CA PHE A 56 4.84 -19.05 4.96
C PHE A 56 3.57 -19.19 5.81
N THR A 57 3.64 -19.90 6.93
CA THR A 57 2.49 -20.09 7.85
C THR A 57 2.01 -18.81 8.52
N HIS A 58 2.79 -17.74 8.47
CA HIS A 58 2.49 -16.43 9.06
C HIS A 58 2.25 -15.35 7.98
N GLN A 59 2.03 -15.75 6.74
CA GLN A 59 1.89 -14.86 5.58
C GLN A 59 0.48 -14.96 5.01
N ASP A 60 -0.45 -14.13 5.49
CA ASP A 60 -1.83 -14.06 5.00
C ASP A 60 -2.43 -12.66 5.21
N PRO A 61 -2.52 -11.81 4.17
CA PRO A 61 -3.16 -10.50 4.24
C PRO A 61 -4.67 -10.53 3.92
N GLY A 62 -5.31 -11.70 3.84
CA GLY A 62 -6.68 -11.89 3.34
C GLY A 62 -7.76 -11.23 4.19
N PHE A 63 -7.48 -10.89 5.45
CA PHE A 63 -8.44 -10.18 6.30
C PHE A 63 -8.88 -8.83 5.70
N LEU A 64 -8.02 -8.15 4.95
CA LEU A 64 -8.33 -6.88 4.30
C LEU A 64 -9.48 -7.02 3.28
N ASP A 65 -9.52 -8.14 2.55
CA ASP A 65 -10.60 -8.47 1.62
C ASP A 65 -11.95 -8.67 2.33
N LEU A 66 -11.92 -9.21 3.55
CA LEU A 66 -13.11 -9.33 4.39
C LEU A 66 -13.59 -7.95 4.88
N VAL A 67 -12.68 -7.09 5.28
CA VAL A 67 -12.96 -5.75 5.83
C VAL A 67 -13.74 -4.91 4.83
N VAL A 68 -13.30 -4.83 3.58
CA VAL A 68 -13.94 -3.97 2.55
C VAL A 68 -15.32 -4.46 2.10
N ASN A 69 -15.75 -5.65 2.54
CA ASN A 69 -17.08 -6.18 2.30
C ASN A 69 -18.14 -5.65 3.28
N LYS A 70 -17.74 -4.92 4.32
CA LYS A 70 -18.66 -4.44 5.36
C LYS A 70 -19.28 -3.12 4.99
N GLY A 71 -20.33 -2.74 5.74
CA GLY A 71 -21.05 -1.50 5.52
C GLY A 71 -20.10 -0.29 5.48
N PRO A 72 -20.20 0.57 4.45
CA PRO A 72 -19.27 1.69 4.28
C PRO A 72 -19.36 2.73 5.40
N ASN A 73 -20.48 2.75 6.15
CA ASN A 73 -20.70 3.68 7.24
C ASN A 73 -19.96 3.31 8.53
N VAL A 74 -19.49 2.06 8.67
CA VAL A 74 -18.94 1.55 9.93
C VAL A 74 -17.50 1.07 9.85
N VAL A 75 -16.93 0.89 8.67
CA VAL A 75 -15.58 0.32 8.52
C VAL A 75 -14.62 1.32 7.90
N ARG A 76 -13.38 1.32 8.42
CA ARG A 76 -12.25 2.10 7.91
C ARG A 76 -11.01 1.21 7.80
N LEU A 77 -10.17 1.47 6.79
CA LEU A 77 -8.97 0.67 6.52
C LEU A 77 -7.80 1.58 6.15
N TYR A 78 -6.79 1.63 7.03
CA TYR A 78 -5.63 2.48 6.92
C TYR A 78 -4.34 1.68 6.78
N LEU A 79 -3.48 2.09 5.84
CA LEU A 79 -2.15 1.54 5.59
C LEU A 79 -1.09 2.65 5.67
N PRO A 80 -0.78 3.16 6.87
CA PRO A 80 0.20 4.22 7.03
C PRO A 80 1.61 3.74 6.65
N PRO A 81 2.36 4.51 5.83
CA PRO A 81 3.67 4.10 5.33
C PRO A 81 4.83 4.35 6.31
N ASP A 82 4.64 5.17 7.35
CA ASP A 82 5.67 5.53 8.34
C ASP A 82 5.09 5.82 9.72
N ALA A 83 5.96 6.05 10.70
CA ALA A 83 5.54 6.25 12.09
C ALA A 83 4.68 7.51 12.31
N ASN A 84 4.96 8.62 11.62
CA ASN A 84 4.17 9.85 11.80
C ASN A 84 2.76 9.71 11.20
N SER A 85 2.63 9.06 10.06
CA SER A 85 1.33 8.73 9.48
C SER A 85 0.56 7.71 10.34
N LEU A 86 1.26 6.72 10.93
CA LEU A 86 0.65 5.80 11.89
C LEU A 86 0.10 6.55 13.10
N LEU A 87 0.88 7.44 13.71
CA LEU A 87 0.44 8.25 14.86
C LEU A 87 -0.78 9.11 14.51
N SER A 88 -0.81 9.71 13.32
CA SER A 88 -1.96 10.49 12.84
C SER A 88 -3.22 9.63 12.68
N CYS A 89 -3.10 8.45 12.07
CA CYS A 89 -4.23 7.50 11.95
C CYS A 89 -4.72 7.02 13.32
N VAL A 90 -3.79 6.66 14.22
CA VAL A 90 -4.10 6.19 15.57
C VAL A 90 -4.85 7.24 16.38
N ASP A 91 -4.40 8.50 16.35
CA ASP A 91 -5.09 9.60 17.02
C ASP A 91 -6.51 9.79 16.50
N HIS A 92 -6.70 9.76 15.18
CA HIS A 92 -8.03 9.81 14.56
C HIS A 92 -8.92 8.63 15.01
N CYS A 93 -8.41 7.42 14.96
CA CYS A 93 -9.16 6.20 15.33
C CYS A 93 -9.57 6.20 16.80
N LEU A 94 -8.69 6.64 17.70
CA LEU A 94 -8.99 6.72 19.14
C LEU A 94 -10.07 7.75 19.48
N ARG A 95 -10.19 8.81 18.69
CA ARG A 95 -11.25 9.82 18.86
C ARG A 95 -12.57 9.44 18.21
N SER A 96 -12.58 8.45 17.30
CA SER A 96 -13.75 8.03 16.56
C SER A 96 -14.75 7.25 17.42
N VAL A 97 -16.01 7.28 17.02
CA VAL A 97 -17.10 6.48 17.63
C VAL A 97 -17.90 5.79 16.53
N ASN A 98 -18.50 4.66 16.85
CA ASN A 98 -19.35 3.86 15.95
C ASN A 98 -18.63 3.26 14.73
N TYR A 99 -17.30 3.08 14.79
CA TYR A 99 -16.52 2.48 13.71
C TYR A 99 -15.80 1.19 14.13
N VAL A 100 -15.47 0.40 13.13
CA VAL A 100 -14.36 -0.55 13.19
C VAL A 100 -13.24 0.02 12.33
N ASN A 101 -12.16 0.41 12.98
CA ASN A 101 -10.96 0.90 12.32
C ASN A 101 -9.95 -0.24 12.23
N VAL A 102 -9.45 -0.49 11.04
CA VAL A 102 -8.37 -1.45 10.78
C VAL A 102 -7.14 -0.67 10.35
N ILE A 103 -6.05 -0.84 11.06
CA ILE A 103 -4.77 -0.19 10.79
C ILE A 103 -3.74 -1.28 10.57
N VAL A 104 -3.11 -1.29 9.41
CA VAL A 104 -2.03 -2.21 9.06
C VAL A 104 -0.71 -1.49 9.23
N CYS A 105 0.15 -2.02 10.08
CA CYS A 105 1.48 -1.47 10.29
C CYS A 105 2.45 -2.57 10.71
N ASP A 106 3.69 -2.48 10.28
CA ASP A 106 4.73 -3.40 10.74
C ASP A 106 5.22 -3.03 12.15
N LYS A 107 5.72 -4.00 12.86
CA LYS A 107 6.41 -3.84 14.15
C LYS A 107 7.91 -3.56 14.01
N GLN A 108 8.47 -3.67 12.80
CA GLN A 108 9.86 -3.40 12.51
C GLN A 108 10.09 -1.90 12.24
N ARG A 109 11.36 -1.48 12.29
CA ARG A 109 11.70 -0.10 11.96
C ARG A 109 11.66 0.12 10.45
N HIS A 110 10.99 1.19 10.05
CA HIS A 110 10.91 1.66 8.66
C HIS A 110 11.52 3.06 8.51
N LEU A 111 11.72 3.47 7.25
CA LEU A 111 12.11 4.83 6.93
C LEU A 111 10.98 5.80 7.32
N GLN A 112 11.39 7.00 7.74
CA GLN A 112 10.48 8.10 8.01
C GLN A 112 10.45 9.02 6.80
N TYR A 113 9.28 9.19 6.18
CA TYR A 113 9.10 9.95 4.93
C TYR A 113 8.58 11.36 5.16
N MET A 114 7.80 11.55 6.21
CA MET A 114 7.04 12.78 6.46
C MET A 114 7.31 13.30 7.87
N ASP A 115 7.43 14.63 8.02
CA ASP A 115 7.27 15.25 9.32
C ASP A 115 5.81 15.13 9.81
N MET A 116 5.56 15.41 11.08
CA MET A 116 4.23 15.22 11.68
C MET A 116 3.17 16.12 11.03
N ASN A 117 3.51 17.36 10.67
CA ASN A 117 2.56 18.28 10.04
C ASN A 117 2.16 17.83 8.64
N TYR A 118 3.12 17.33 7.86
CA TYR A 118 2.85 16.77 6.54
C TYR A 118 2.00 15.49 6.68
N ALA A 119 2.36 14.61 7.61
CA ALA A 119 1.62 13.37 7.87
C ALA A 119 0.15 13.63 8.24
N ILE A 120 -0.12 14.60 9.12
CA ILE A 120 -1.50 14.99 9.48
C ILE A 120 -2.28 15.44 8.23
N ARG A 121 -1.69 16.32 7.40
CA ARG A 121 -2.36 16.79 6.18
C ARG A 121 -2.59 15.64 5.18
N HIS A 122 -1.60 14.77 5.00
CA HIS A 122 -1.69 13.63 4.08
C HIS A 122 -2.74 12.61 4.54
N CYS A 123 -2.72 12.22 5.81
CA CYS A 123 -3.71 11.28 6.39
C CYS A 123 -5.13 11.87 6.39
N THR A 124 -5.28 13.18 6.60
CA THR A 124 -6.59 13.85 6.50
C THR A 124 -7.17 13.78 5.08
N LYS A 125 -6.30 13.85 4.05
CA LYS A 125 -6.71 13.65 2.65
C LYS A 125 -6.91 12.18 2.29
N GLY A 126 -6.31 11.26 3.06
CA GLY A 126 -6.36 9.82 2.86
C GLY A 126 -5.50 9.27 1.71
N MET A 127 -5.25 10.05 0.66
CA MET A 127 -4.29 9.76 -0.42
C MET A 127 -3.79 11.06 -1.05
N GLY A 128 -2.64 11.02 -1.72
CA GLY A 128 -2.11 12.21 -2.38
C GLY A 128 -0.79 12.00 -3.10
N ILE A 129 -0.44 12.98 -3.92
CA ILE A 129 0.85 13.05 -4.60
C ILE A 129 1.93 13.39 -3.56
N TRP A 130 3.02 12.64 -3.56
CA TRP A 130 4.24 13.03 -2.88
C TRP A 130 5.13 13.82 -3.84
N GLU A 131 5.04 15.13 -3.76
CA GLU A 131 5.73 16.05 -4.68
C GLU A 131 7.25 15.87 -4.64
N TRP A 132 7.81 15.59 -3.46
CA TRP A 132 9.23 15.35 -3.27
C TRP A 132 9.73 14.05 -3.94
N ALA A 133 8.86 13.06 -4.12
CA ALA A 133 9.16 11.80 -4.83
C ALA A 133 8.84 11.89 -6.33
N SER A 134 8.04 12.85 -6.74
CA SER A 134 7.59 13.07 -8.12
C SER A 134 8.55 14.00 -8.88
N ASN A 135 8.52 13.94 -10.22
CA ASN A 135 9.26 14.87 -11.09
C ASN A 135 8.43 15.35 -12.29
N ASP A 136 7.10 15.34 -12.14
CA ASP A 136 6.13 15.75 -13.16
C ASP A 136 5.56 17.17 -12.93
N GLN A 137 6.14 17.96 -12.04
CA GLN A 137 5.61 19.28 -11.70
C GLN A 137 5.41 20.16 -12.94
N GLY A 138 4.16 20.59 -13.13
CA GLY A 138 3.74 21.44 -14.24
C GLY A 138 3.50 20.73 -15.58
N VAL A 139 3.68 19.40 -15.64
CA VAL A 139 3.43 18.60 -16.85
C VAL A 139 2.65 17.33 -16.52
N GLU A 140 2.00 16.75 -17.55
CA GLU A 140 1.36 15.45 -17.38
C GLU A 140 2.43 14.35 -17.24
N PRO A 141 2.30 13.42 -16.27
CA PRO A 141 3.28 12.34 -16.10
C PRO A 141 3.23 11.34 -17.27
N ASP A 142 4.35 10.68 -17.52
CA ASP A 142 4.39 9.51 -18.41
C ASP A 142 3.82 8.26 -17.75
N VAL A 143 3.97 8.18 -16.42
CA VAL A 143 3.53 7.06 -15.59
C VAL A 143 3.22 7.53 -14.17
N VAL A 144 2.25 6.88 -13.55
CA VAL A 144 1.98 7.01 -12.12
C VAL A 144 2.53 5.78 -11.40
N ILE A 145 3.35 5.97 -10.37
CA ILE A 145 3.73 4.92 -9.43
C ILE A 145 2.94 5.17 -8.15
N ALA A 146 2.17 4.17 -7.74
CA ALA A 146 1.33 4.29 -6.55
C ALA A 146 1.66 3.21 -5.53
N SER A 147 1.36 3.49 -4.24
CA SER A 147 1.63 2.54 -3.17
C SER A 147 0.60 2.62 -2.04
N ALA A 148 0.36 1.48 -1.39
CA ALA A 148 -0.38 1.39 -0.12
C ALA A 148 0.24 0.30 0.76
N GLY A 149 0.67 0.69 1.97
CA GLY A 149 1.42 -0.13 2.92
C GLY A 149 2.89 0.29 3.03
N ASP A 150 3.53 -0.07 4.13
CA ASP A 150 4.88 0.37 4.51
C ASP A 150 5.97 -0.19 3.58
N VAL A 151 6.11 -1.52 3.51
CA VAL A 151 7.09 -2.18 2.62
C VAL A 151 6.77 -1.89 1.15
N ALA A 152 5.49 -1.91 0.76
CA ALA A 152 5.07 -1.59 -0.59
C ALA A 152 5.47 -0.16 -1.00
N THR A 153 5.40 0.80 -0.07
CA THR A 153 5.82 2.19 -0.31
C THR A 153 7.33 2.30 -0.44
N GLN A 154 8.10 1.62 0.40
CA GLN A 154 9.56 1.60 0.30
C GLN A 154 10.03 1.08 -1.06
N GLU A 155 9.48 -0.04 -1.52
CA GLU A 155 9.84 -0.64 -2.80
C GLU A 155 9.42 0.23 -4.00
N ALA A 156 8.24 0.86 -3.93
CA ALA A 156 7.76 1.79 -4.95
C ALA A 156 8.65 3.05 -5.05
N LEU A 157 9.09 3.61 -3.92
CA LEU A 157 10.06 4.72 -3.89
C LEU A 157 11.41 4.31 -4.46
N ALA A 158 11.90 3.13 -4.08
CA ALA A 158 13.17 2.60 -4.59
C ALA A 158 13.09 2.38 -6.12
N ALA A 159 11.98 1.85 -6.64
CA ALA A 159 11.73 1.74 -8.09
C ALA A 159 11.75 3.11 -8.78
N THR A 160 11.10 4.10 -8.16
CA THR A 160 11.08 5.49 -8.66
C THR A 160 12.49 6.06 -8.75
N SER A 161 13.33 5.84 -7.73
CA SER A 161 14.71 6.31 -7.74
C SER A 161 15.55 5.64 -8.84
N LEU A 162 15.42 4.34 -9.03
CA LEU A 162 16.10 3.59 -10.10
C LEU A 162 15.70 4.12 -11.49
N LEU A 163 14.41 4.34 -11.71
CA LEU A 163 13.89 4.87 -12.97
C LEU A 163 14.37 6.29 -13.25
N ARG A 164 14.44 7.15 -12.24
CA ARG A 164 14.96 8.53 -12.39
C ARG A 164 16.46 8.55 -12.69
N GLN A 165 17.23 7.57 -12.22
CA GLN A 165 18.65 7.42 -12.54
C GLN A 165 18.86 6.93 -13.97
N GLU A 166 18.09 5.92 -14.40
CA GLU A 166 18.24 5.32 -15.73
C GLU A 166 17.59 6.17 -16.85
N PHE A 167 16.51 6.89 -16.52
CA PHE A 167 15.70 7.67 -17.46
C PHE A 167 15.39 9.07 -16.90
N PRO A 168 16.34 10.01 -16.90
CA PRO A 168 16.16 11.35 -16.32
C PRO A 168 15.00 12.15 -16.92
N ASP A 169 14.65 11.89 -18.18
CA ASP A 169 13.56 12.57 -18.89
C ASP A 169 12.18 11.96 -18.65
N LEU A 170 12.11 10.81 -17.97
CA LEU A 170 10.86 10.15 -17.60
C LEU A 170 10.13 10.96 -16.53
N LYS A 171 8.87 11.34 -16.82
CA LYS A 171 8.02 12.08 -15.87
C LYS A 171 7.21 11.08 -15.03
N ILE A 172 7.52 11.01 -13.77
CA ILE A 172 6.92 10.09 -12.80
C ILE A 172 6.12 10.89 -11.78
N ARG A 173 4.87 10.52 -11.58
CA ARG A 173 4.06 10.94 -10.45
C ARG A 173 4.03 9.83 -9.41
N PHE A 174 4.36 10.17 -8.16
CA PHE A 174 4.28 9.25 -7.05
C PHE A 174 3.03 9.54 -6.21
N VAL A 175 2.16 8.54 -6.04
CA VAL A 175 0.94 8.64 -5.24
C VAL A 175 0.99 7.65 -4.07
N ASN A 176 0.77 8.13 -2.84
CA ASN A 176 0.63 7.26 -1.69
C ASN A 176 -0.82 7.25 -1.19
N VAL A 177 -1.31 6.06 -0.86
CA VAL A 177 -2.67 5.81 -0.38
C VAL A 177 -2.60 5.28 1.05
N VAL A 178 -3.07 6.09 2.01
CA VAL A 178 -3.17 5.73 3.43
C VAL A 178 -4.55 5.16 3.75
N ASP A 179 -5.61 5.84 3.34
CA ASP A 179 -6.99 5.35 3.46
C ASP A 179 -7.38 4.59 2.19
N LEU A 180 -7.38 3.26 2.28
CA LEU A 180 -7.61 2.42 1.11
C LEU A 180 -9.02 2.61 0.51
N LEU A 181 -9.99 3.01 1.33
CA LEU A 181 -11.38 3.18 0.90
C LEU A 181 -11.59 4.45 0.06
N MET A 182 -10.61 5.36 0.02
CA MET A 182 -10.56 6.48 -0.93
C MET A 182 -10.53 6.03 -2.40
N LEU A 183 -10.09 4.81 -2.68
CA LEU A 183 -10.07 4.27 -4.04
C LEU A 183 -11.48 4.01 -4.59
N GLN A 184 -12.47 3.82 -3.71
CA GLN A 184 -13.87 3.68 -4.12
C GLN A 184 -14.45 5.03 -4.60
N PRO A 185 -15.44 5.01 -5.53
CA PRO A 185 -16.20 6.21 -5.88
C PRO A 185 -16.94 6.81 -4.67
N ALA A 186 -17.08 8.13 -4.66
CA ALA A 186 -17.79 8.86 -3.59
C ALA A 186 -19.26 8.40 -3.38
N GLY A 187 -19.88 7.81 -4.41
CA GLY A 187 -21.22 7.22 -4.29
C GLY A 187 -21.26 5.84 -3.62
N GLU A 188 -20.11 5.17 -3.47
CA GLU A 188 -20.01 3.82 -2.90
C GLU A 188 -19.51 3.83 -1.44
N HIS A 189 -18.71 4.83 -1.06
CA HIS A 189 -18.15 4.95 0.28
C HIS A 189 -18.06 6.42 0.73
N PRO A 190 -18.36 6.75 2.01
CA PRO A 190 -18.26 8.13 2.51
C PRO A 190 -16.87 8.76 2.38
N HIS A 191 -15.81 7.94 2.42
CA HIS A 191 -14.43 8.37 2.17
C HIS A 191 -14.03 8.29 0.69
N GLY A 192 -14.87 7.72 -0.18
CA GLY A 192 -14.57 7.57 -1.60
C GLY A 192 -14.25 8.89 -2.28
N ALA A 193 -13.20 8.93 -3.09
CA ALA A 193 -12.84 10.12 -3.84
C ALA A 193 -13.88 10.42 -4.94
N THR A 194 -14.06 11.69 -5.28
CA THR A 194 -14.77 12.05 -6.51
C THR A 194 -13.94 11.57 -7.73
N ASP A 195 -14.61 11.34 -8.87
CA ASP A 195 -13.88 10.93 -10.09
C ASP A 195 -12.86 11.99 -10.50
N ARG A 196 -13.20 13.27 -10.35
CA ARG A 196 -12.28 14.38 -10.62
C ARG A 196 -11.04 14.32 -9.74
N ASP A 197 -11.19 14.08 -8.45
CA ASP A 197 -10.05 14.02 -7.52
C ASP A 197 -9.21 12.77 -7.80
N PHE A 198 -9.85 11.64 -8.07
CA PHE A 198 -9.17 10.41 -8.45
C PHE A 198 -8.36 10.57 -9.75
N ASP A 199 -8.99 11.10 -10.81
CA ASP A 199 -8.35 11.32 -12.11
C ASP A 199 -7.20 12.35 -12.02
N SER A 200 -7.30 13.32 -11.10
CA SER A 200 -6.21 14.27 -10.85
C SER A 200 -4.95 13.61 -10.29
N LEU A 201 -5.10 12.52 -9.54
CA LEU A 201 -3.99 11.74 -8.97
C LEU A 201 -3.49 10.68 -9.94
N PHE A 202 -4.40 9.86 -10.48
CA PHE A 202 -4.08 8.65 -11.23
C PHE A 202 -4.12 8.85 -12.76
N THR A 203 -4.45 10.05 -13.23
CA THR A 203 -4.68 10.39 -14.63
C THR A 203 -5.85 9.61 -15.26
N VAL A 204 -6.21 9.92 -16.50
CA VAL A 204 -7.31 9.26 -17.22
C VAL A 204 -6.84 8.21 -18.22
N ASN A 205 -5.53 8.17 -18.55
CA ASN A 205 -5.01 7.36 -19.66
C ASN A 205 -3.54 6.93 -19.54
N LYS A 206 -2.84 7.31 -18.46
CA LYS A 206 -1.43 6.89 -18.28
C LYS A 206 -1.34 5.58 -17.52
N PRO A 207 -0.29 4.78 -17.74
CA PRO A 207 -0.06 3.59 -16.94
C PRO A 207 0.07 3.93 -15.46
N VAL A 208 -0.57 3.13 -14.62
CA VAL A 208 -0.47 3.20 -13.16
C VAL A 208 0.14 1.91 -12.66
N ILE A 209 1.34 1.96 -12.11
CA ILE A 209 1.97 0.82 -11.43
C ILE A 209 1.69 0.96 -9.95
N PHE A 210 0.80 0.12 -9.44
CA PHE A 210 0.34 0.18 -8.05
C PHE A 210 0.99 -0.94 -7.25
N ASN A 211 1.81 -0.61 -6.25
CA ASN A 211 2.37 -1.58 -5.31
C ASN A 211 1.52 -1.64 -4.04
N PHE A 212 0.95 -2.79 -3.76
CA PHE A 212 -0.02 -2.98 -2.68
C PHE A 212 0.46 -4.02 -1.67
N HIS A 213 0.18 -3.75 -0.41
CA HIS A 213 0.50 -4.61 0.72
C HIS A 213 -0.11 -6.01 0.63
N GLY A 214 -1.39 -6.10 0.26
CA GLY A 214 -2.18 -7.33 0.24
C GLY A 214 -2.37 -7.94 -1.16
N TYR A 215 -3.46 -8.67 -1.34
CA TYR A 215 -3.77 -9.29 -2.62
C TYR A 215 -4.15 -8.27 -3.71
N PRO A 216 -3.57 -8.36 -4.92
CA PRO A 216 -3.78 -7.35 -5.98
C PRO A 216 -5.23 -7.09 -6.37
N TRP A 217 -6.07 -8.12 -6.33
CA TRP A 217 -7.49 -8.00 -6.70
C TRP A 217 -8.25 -7.01 -5.84
N LEU A 218 -7.85 -6.81 -4.60
CA LEU A 218 -8.51 -5.84 -3.72
C LEU A 218 -8.47 -4.42 -4.29
N ILE A 219 -7.33 -4.00 -4.83
CA ILE A 219 -7.20 -2.69 -5.49
C ILE A 219 -8.07 -2.62 -6.74
N HIS A 220 -8.04 -3.67 -7.59
CA HIS A 220 -8.91 -3.72 -8.77
C HIS A 220 -10.39 -3.66 -8.40
N ARG A 221 -10.79 -4.34 -7.33
CA ARG A 221 -12.16 -4.31 -6.83
C ARG A 221 -12.58 -2.91 -6.35
N LEU A 222 -11.71 -2.20 -5.62
CA LEU A 222 -12.00 -0.86 -5.13
C LEU A 222 -12.06 0.17 -6.26
N ALA A 223 -11.27 -0.02 -7.31
CA ALA A 223 -11.10 0.93 -8.41
C ALA A 223 -11.80 0.52 -9.72
N TYR A 224 -12.58 -0.58 -9.76
CA TYR A 224 -13.12 -1.14 -11.03
C TYR A 224 -14.01 -0.16 -11.81
N ARG A 225 -14.58 0.86 -11.15
CA ARG A 225 -15.43 1.89 -11.78
C ARG A 225 -14.67 3.17 -12.19
N ARG A 226 -13.36 3.22 -11.94
CA ARG A 226 -12.56 4.40 -12.25
C ARG A 226 -12.22 4.47 -13.73
N THR A 227 -12.15 5.69 -14.26
CA THR A 227 -11.90 5.97 -15.68
C THR A 227 -10.65 5.26 -16.20
N ASN A 228 -9.56 5.28 -15.43
CA ASN A 228 -8.28 4.73 -15.83
C ASN A 228 -8.03 3.27 -15.35
N HIS A 229 -9.08 2.52 -15.01
CA HIS A 229 -8.95 1.18 -14.44
C HIS A 229 -8.17 0.20 -15.34
N ASP A 230 -8.37 0.28 -16.66
CA ASP A 230 -7.71 -0.62 -17.62
C ASP A 230 -6.18 -0.45 -17.67
N ASN A 231 -5.67 0.71 -17.26
CA ASN A 231 -4.24 1.01 -17.17
C ASN A 231 -3.67 0.80 -15.75
N MET A 232 -4.45 0.30 -14.81
CA MET A 232 -3.97 -0.02 -13.47
C MET A 232 -3.34 -1.40 -13.43
N HIS A 233 -2.03 -1.43 -13.19
CA HIS A 233 -1.22 -2.64 -13.07
C HIS A 233 -0.81 -2.82 -11.61
N VAL A 234 -1.51 -3.71 -10.91
CA VAL A 234 -1.34 -3.88 -9.48
C VAL A 234 -0.39 -5.03 -9.17
N ARG A 235 0.59 -4.77 -8.33
CA ARG A 235 1.45 -5.76 -7.68
C ARG A 235 1.07 -5.87 -6.22
N GLY A 236 1.17 -7.07 -5.67
CA GLY A 236 0.85 -7.38 -4.28
C GLY A 236 1.21 -8.81 -3.96
N TYR A 237 0.83 -9.26 -2.77
CA TYR A 237 1.10 -10.63 -2.33
C TYR A 237 0.36 -11.66 -3.20
N LYS A 238 1.02 -12.79 -3.51
CA LYS A 238 0.52 -13.82 -4.45
C LYS A 238 0.72 -15.25 -3.93
N GLU A 239 0.78 -15.45 -2.64
CA GLU A 239 1.08 -16.76 -2.03
C GLU A 239 2.40 -17.37 -2.50
N LYS A 240 3.40 -16.51 -2.74
CA LYS A 240 4.76 -16.92 -3.15
C LYS A 240 5.72 -16.72 -1.98
N GLY A 241 5.50 -17.46 -0.91
CA GLY A 241 6.27 -17.36 0.31
C GLY A 241 6.94 -18.66 0.72
N ASN A 242 7.95 -18.51 1.57
CA ASN A 242 8.60 -19.55 2.33
C ASN A 242 9.34 -18.85 3.49
N ILE A 243 10.35 -19.46 4.08
CA ILE A 243 11.33 -18.77 4.92
C ILE A 243 12.27 -18.01 3.97
N ASN A 244 11.93 -16.75 3.71
CA ASN A 244 12.66 -15.87 2.80
C ASN A 244 13.10 -14.61 3.55
N THR A 245 14.17 -13.96 3.10
CA THR A 245 14.47 -12.60 3.52
C THR A 245 13.40 -11.63 3.00
N PRO A 246 13.21 -10.45 3.60
CA PRO A 246 12.17 -9.51 3.17
C PRO A 246 12.23 -9.12 1.69
N LEU A 247 13.42 -8.81 1.17
CA LEU A 247 13.58 -8.47 -0.26
C LEU A 247 13.37 -9.69 -1.16
N GLU A 248 13.86 -10.86 -0.78
CA GLU A 248 13.62 -12.09 -1.54
C GLU A 248 12.13 -12.43 -1.61
N LEU A 249 11.37 -12.26 -0.52
CA LEU A 249 9.93 -12.41 -0.51
C LEU A 249 9.25 -11.43 -1.47
N ALA A 250 9.68 -10.16 -1.46
CA ALA A 250 9.18 -9.14 -2.40
C ALA A 250 9.47 -9.53 -3.86
N ILE A 251 10.68 -10.04 -4.16
CA ILE A 251 11.06 -10.52 -5.51
C ILE A 251 10.18 -11.70 -5.95
N ASN A 252 9.90 -12.65 -5.06
CA ASN A 252 9.06 -13.81 -5.35
C ASN A 252 7.62 -13.39 -5.70
N ASN A 253 7.11 -12.34 -5.07
CA ASN A 253 5.80 -11.78 -5.30
C ASN A 253 5.79 -10.66 -6.37
N GLN A 254 6.95 -10.27 -6.90
CA GLN A 254 7.10 -9.20 -7.89
C GLN A 254 6.62 -7.83 -7.39
N THR A 255 6.76 -7.58 -6.10
CA THR A 255 6.46 -6.30 -5.43
C THR A 255 7.73 -5.50 -5.13
N ASP A 256 8.89 -6.08 -5.50
CA ASP A 256 10.20 -5.49 -5.35
C ASP A 256 10.45 -4.34 -6.33
N ARG A 257 11.40 -3.47 -5.99
CA ARG A 257 11.79 -2.30 -6.76
C ARG A 257 12.18 -2.58 -8.22
N PHE A 258 12.79 -3.73 -8.47
CA PHE A 258 13.23 -4.09 -9.82
C PHE A 258 12.04 -4.53 -10.69
N SER A 259 11.15 -5.36 -10.16
CA SER A 259 9.92 -5.77 -10.85
C SER A 259 9.04 -4.57 -11.19
N LEU A 260 8.89 -3.62 -10.25
CA LEU A 260 8.10 -2.40 -10.48
C LEU A 260 8.74 -1.52 -11.57
N ALA A 261 10.08 -1.36 -11.55
CA ALA A 261 10.79 -0.60 -12.57
C ALA A 261 10.66 -1.26 -13.96
N ILE A 262 10.75 -2.58 -14.04
CA ILE A 262 10.52 -3.35 -15.27
C ILE A 262 9.09 -3.16 -15.78
N ASP A 263 8.10 -3.16 -14.88
CA ASP A 263 6.71 -2.91 -15.26
C ASP A 263 6.50 -1.52 -15.88
N VAL A 264 7.17 -0.49 -15.37
CA VAL A 264 7.14 0.84 -15.98
C VAL A 264 7.74 0.80 -17.39
N ILE A 265 8.91 0.18 -17.56
CA ILE A 265 9.58 0.08 -18.87
C ILE A 265 8.69 -0.63 -19.89
N ASP A 266 8.00 -1.68 -19.50
CA ASP A 266 7.16 -2.47 -20.41
C ASP A 266 5.87 -1.73 -20.83
N ARG A 267 5.41 -0.75 -20.06
CA ARG A 267 4.12 -0.07 -20.27
C ARG A 267 4.25 1.35 -20.80
N VAL A 268 5.38 2.00 -20.57
CA VAL A 268 5.66 3.32 -21.14
C VAL A 268 6.25 3.15 -22.52
N GLU A 269 5.48 3.48 -23.56
CA GLU A 269 5.80 3.18 -24.95
C GLU A 269 7.21 3.64 -25.36
N LYS A 270 7.60 4.86 -25.00
CA LYS A 270 8.94 5.41 -25.31
C LYS A 270 10.11 4.62 -24.69
N LEU A 271 9.84 3.79 -23.67
CA LEU A 271 10.86 2.99 -22.97
C LEU A 271 10.96 1.54 -23.47
N ARG A 272 10.01 1.02 -24.23
CA ARG A 272 9.98 -0.39 -24.65
C ARG A 272 11.26 -0.86 -25.33
N VAL A 273 11.84 -0.04 -26.19
CA VAL A 273 13.11 -0.33 -26.88
C VAL A 273 14.29 0.21 -26.08
N ALA A 274 14.25 1.48 -25.69
CA ALA A 274 15.33 2.16 -24.98
C ALA A 274 15.63 1.51 -23.59
N GLY A 275 14.63 0.91 -22.97
CA GLY A 275 14.75 0.29 -21.65
C GLY A 275 15.27 -1.15 -21.64
N ALA A 276 15.58 -1.77 -22.78
CA ALA A 276 15.99 -3.17 -22.83
C ALA A 276 17.24 -3.48 -21.99
N HIS A 277 18.23 -2.59 -22.02
CA HIS A 277 19.45 -2.71 -21.21
C HIS A 277 19.13 -2.58 -19.71
N ALA A 278 18.34 -1.60 -19.31
CA ALA A 278 17.94 -1.39 -17.93
C ALA A 278 17.16 -2.60 -17.38
N LYS A 279 16.28 -3.19 -18.17
CA LYS A 279 15.57 -4.42 -17.78
C LYS A 279 16.53 -5.59 -17.51
N SER A 280 17.54 -5.78 -18.35
CA SER A 280 18.57 -6.82 -18.11
C SER A 280 19.35 -6.52 -16.84
N LYS A 281 19.77 -5.26 -16.64
CA LYS A 281 20.43 -4.82 -15.40
C LYS A 281 19.59 -5.13 -14.16
N PHE A 282 18.30 -4.77 -14.14
CA PHE A 282 17.41 -5.01 -13.01
C PHE A 282 17.19 -6.51 -12.74
N ARG A 283 17.09 -7.35 -13.78
CA ARG A 283 17.01 -8.80 -13.60
C ARG A 283 18.28 -9.39 -13.01
N ASN A 284 19.45 -8.92 -13.42
CA ASN A 284 20.71 -9.34 -12.82
C ASN A 284 20.77 -8.95 -11.34
N MET A 285 20.35 -7.72 -10.98
CA MET A 285 20.29 -7.30 -9.59
C MET A 285 19.34 -8.17 -8.74
N GLN A 286 18.22 -8.63 -9.30
CA GLN A 286 17.36 -9.61 -8.61
C GLN A 286 18.07 -10.95 -8.36
N ILE A 287 18.84 -11.42 -9.34
CA ILE A 287 19.62 -12.67 -9.21
C ILE A 287 20.68 -12.50 -8.12
N ASP A 288 21.39 -11.39 -8.13
CA ASP A 288 22.44 -11.09 -7.14
C ASP A 288 21.87 -11.00 -5.73
N CYS A 289 20.70 -10.35 -5.55
CA CYS A 289 19.99 -10.31 -4.27
C CYS A 289 19.64 -11.72 -3.76
N ARG A 290 19.11 -12.60 -4.63
CA ARG A 290 18.77 -13.97 -4.25
C ARG A 290 20.00 -14.78 -3.89
N ASN A 291 21.07 -14.69 -4.69
CA ASN A 291 22.32 -15.39 -4.41
C ASN A 291 22.89 -14.97 -3.06
N TYR A 292 22.90 -13.66 -2.78
CA TYR A 292 23.35 -13.12 -1.51
C TYR A 292 22.51 -13.64 -0.33
N ALA A 293 21.18 -13.59 -0.47
CA ALA A 293 20.26 -14.07 0.55
C ALA A 293 20.44 -15.59 0.83
N HIS A 294 20.66 -16.39 -0.20
CA HIS A 294 20.92 -17.83 -0.05
C HIS A 294 22.27 -18.11 0.60
N GLU A 295 23.29 -17.31 0.34
CA GLU A 295 24.63 -17.50 0.90
C GLU A 295 24.73 -17.00 2.34
N HIS A 296 24.06 -15.88 2.67
CA HIS A 296 24.26 -15.17 3.93
C HIS A 296 23.06 -15.22 4.87
N GLY A 297 21.88 -15.63 4.41
CA GLY A 297 20.64 -15.67 5.20
C GLY A 297 20.04 -14.29 5.52
N VAL A 298 20.51 -13.23 4.87
CA VAL A 298 20.04 -11.85 5.05
C VAL A 298 19.98 -11.14 3.69
N ASP A 299 19.23 -10.05 3.59
CA ASP A 299 19.22 -9.22 2.39
C ASP A 299 20.56 -8.54 2.15
N HIS A 300 20.87 -8.29 0.86
CA HIS A 300 22.09 -7.58 0.48
C HIS A 300 22.07 -6.15 1.09
N PRO A 301 23.14 -5.72 1.81
CA PRO A 301 23.15 -4.46 2.57
C PRO A 301 22.84 -3.22 1.74
N GLU A 302 23.30 -3.17 0.49
CA GLU A 302 23.01 -2.04 -0.43
C GLU A 302 21.51 -1.79 -0.60
N PHE A 303 20.69 -2.85 -0.54
CA PHE A 303 19.24 -2.76 -0.75
C PHE A 303 18.47 -2.78 0.56
N ALA A 304 18.96 -3.46 1.59
CA ALA A 304 18.37 -3.47 2.92
C ALA A 304 18.44 -2.08 3.58
N ASP A 305 19.58 -1.39 3.44
CA ASP A 305 19.83 -0.07 4.01
C ASP A 305 19.49 1.09 3.07
N TRP A 306 18.72 0.82 2.01
CA TRP A 306 18.34 1.83 1.03
C TRP A 306 17.64 3.03 1.66
N LYS A 307 18.01 4.23 1.19
CA LYS A 307 17.39 5.50 1.54
C LYS A 307 17.10 6.31 0.28
N TRP A 308 16.12 7.20 0.37
CA TRP A 308 15.78 8.10 -0.73
C TRP A 308 16.99 9.00 -1.10
N PRO A 309 17.44 8.97 -2.37
CA PRO A 309 18.69 9.63 -2.74
C PRO A 309 18.54 11.10 -3.19
N TYR A 310 17.31 11.64 -3.29
CA TYR A 310 17.03 12.98 -3.80
C TYR A 310 16.54 13.93 -2.73
#